data_3a127716e6628d9d2ae93261c2b6f83b
#
_entry.id   3a127716e6628d9d2ae93261c2b6f83b
#
_cell.length_a   1.000
_cell.length_b   1.000
_cell.length_c   1.000
_cell.angle_alpha   90.00
_cell.angle_beta   90.00
_cell.angle_gamma   90.00
#
_symmetry.space_group_name_H-M   'P 1'
#
loop_
_entity.id
_entity.type
_entity.pdbx_description
1 polymer ?
#
loop_
_entity_poly.entity_id
_entity_poly.type
_entity_poly.pdbx_seq_one_letter_code
_entity_poly.pdbx_strand_id
1 'polypeptide(L)'
;MASPRTRFLATLSTLALITPATAVAGPDDGKHIATNTHVDSPKSFWENNDFVLKSEFGGQEPPIADTVAWVGKGYSATDNSNQYLYTLPANGTQDYIGAPGTTYYTAPHQVSGNTSPIWLGFGADTSLPTDKFRDGVAFLDLLSVDGPGEVELFTNKDDEAGTQLHRMLGSFPDSPHSAYLVAGTHTHNSTLFTKPGRYRLTYRTSARGRDGQLIANEPQTTTIQVGGQKPKEEKTPSLKERFAQSAAGNAAAAGYSLRMAPKSNPEKDGDDKLTTISFDAKNKAQGTLTLLIDGYFLTDLPVKDGHAQWDEYMGPDPSQVQAVFTPEGDAPRWISQPLDFQPGKSSHTDSSAAADTWQETSQPRQLAPTQETELKELGYTIRMRK
;
A
#
# COMPACT_ATOMS: atom_id res chain seq x y z
N MET A 1 1.54 -24.28 -83.69
CA MET A 1 0.66 -24.80 -82.62
C MET A 1 1.30 -24.44 -81.28
N ALA A 2 0.77 -23.39 -80.59
CA ALA A 2 1.28 -22.87 -79.34
C ALA A 2 0.36 -23.32 -78.20
N SER A 3 0.97 -23.95 -77.18
CA SER A 3 0.31 -24.46 -75.99
C SER A 3 0.16 -23.33 -74.95
N PRO A 4 -0.98 -23.17 -74.31
CA PRO A 4 -1.20 -22.15 -73.27
C PRO A 4 -0.60 -22.61 -71.90
N ARG A 5 0.24 -21.78 -71.30
CA ARG A 5 0.75 -21.93 -69.93
C ARG A 5 -0.29 -21.36 -68.95
N THR A 6 -0.91 -22.25 -68.16
CA THR A 6 -1.76 -21.92 -67.04
C THR A 6 -0.93 -21.42 -65.87
N ARG A 7 -1.11 -20.14 -65.45
CA ARG A 7 -0.51 -19.61 -64.24
C ARG A 7 -1.44 -19.91 -63.05
N PHE A 8 -0.99 -20.69 -62.10
CA PHE A 8 -1.60 -20.84 -60.78
C PHE A 8 -1.21 -19.62 -59.92
N LEU A 9 -2.18 -18.80 -59.54
CA LEU A 9 -2.05 -17.84 -58.44
C LEU A 9 -2.23 -18.59 -57.12
N ALA A 10 -1.19 -18.68 -56.33
CA ALA A 10 -1.30 -19.12 -54.97
C ALA A 10 -1.68 -17.90 -54.08
N THR A 11 -2.89 -17.89 -53.59
CA THR A 11 -3.34 -16.93 -52.56
C THR A 11 -2.80 -17.39 -51.21
N LEU A 12 -1.79 -16.67 -50.69
CA LEU A 12 -1.36 -16.81 -49.31
C LEU A 12 -2.42 -16.18 -48.40
N SER A 13 -3.21 -17.00 -47.72
CA SER A 13 -4.04 -16.57 -46.59
C SER A 13 -3.16 -16.43 -45.35
N THR A 14 -2.86 -15.19 -44.98
CA THR A 14 -2.25 -14.88 -43.69
C THR A 14 -3.28 -15.12 -42.58
N LEU A 15 -3.17 -16.25 -41.90
CA LEU A 15 -3.85 -16.49 -40.63
C LEU A 15 -3.23 -15.56 -39.57
N ALA A 16 -3.93 -14.49 -39.25
CA ALA A 16 -3.58 -13.66 -38.08
C ALA A 16 -3.83 -14.53 -36.82
N LEU A 17 -2.75 -14.96 -36.20
CA LEU A 17 -2.79 -15.52 -34.85
C LEU A 17 -3.27 -14.42 -33.91
N ILE A 18 -4.56 -14.44 -33.57
CA ILE A 18 -5.09 -13.70 -32.44
C ILE A 18 -4.54 -14.40 -31.18
N THR A 19 -3.41 -13.93 -30.66
CA THR A 19 -3.01 -14.29 -29.32
C THR A 19 -4.08 -13.73 -28.39
N PRO A 20 -4.75 -14.55 -27.55
CA PRO A 20 -5.65 -14.00 -26.54
C PRO A 20 -4.83 -13.04 -25.68
N ALA A 21 -5.26 -11.78 -25.62
CA ALA A 21 -4.70 -10.84 -24.67
C ALA A 21 -4.88 -11.48 -23.27
N THR A 22 -3.79 -11.83 -22.62
CA THR A 22 -3.84 -12.26 -21.22
C THR A 22 -4.44 -11.12 -20.43
N ALA A 23 -5.62 -11.34 -19.85
CA ALA A 23 -6.26 -10.38 -18.99
C ALA A 23 -5.24 -9.99 -17.90
N VAL A 24 -4.95 -8.70 -17.77
CA VAL A 24 -4.10 -8.20 -16.70
C VAL A 24 -4.93 -8.27 -15.43
N ALA A 25 -4.50 -9.06 -14.46
CA ALA A 25 -5.19 -9.22 -13.18
C ALA A 25 -5.40 -7.86 -12.48
N GLY A 26 -6.48 -7.71 -11.77
CA GLY A 26 -6.71 -6.57 -10.88
C GLY A 26 -5.63 -6.51 -9.79
N PRO A 27 -5.47 -5.38 -9.08
CA PRO A 27 -4.35 -5.15 -8.16
C PRO A 27 -4.27 -6.18 -7.02
N ASP A 28 -5.38 -6.83 -6.65
CA ASP A 28 -5.46 -7.78 -5.54
C ASP A 28 -5.85 -9.20 -5.99
N ASP A 29 -5.87 -9.45 -7.28
CA ASP A 29 -6.27 -10.75 -7.86
C ASP A 29 -5.34 -11.87 -7.39
N GLY A 30 -5.93 -12.88 -6.75
CA GLY A 30 -5.20 -14.02 -6.19
C GLY A 30 -4.38 -13.71 -4.92
N LYS A 31 -4.55 -12.53 -4.31
CA LYS A 31 -3.87 -12.15 -3.08
C LYS A 31 -4.67 -12.56 -1.84
N HIS A 32 -3.96 -12.87 -0.76
CA HIS A 32 -4.54 -13.07 0.56
C HIS A 32 -4.69 -11.72 1.28
N ILE A 33 -5.89 -11.40 1.73
CA ILE A 33 -6.18 -10.10 2.36
C ILE A 33 -6.15 -10.23 3.87
N ALA A 34 -5.14 -9.64 4.50
CA ALA A 34 -5.02 -9.53 5.95
C ALA A 34 -5.70 -8.25 6.46
N THR A 35 -6.66 -8.40 7.36
CA THR A 35 -7.44 -7.30 7.94
C THR A 35 -7.59 -7.51 9.44
N ASN A 36 -8.18 -6.61 10.16
CA ASN A 36 -8.54 -6.60 11.59
C ASN A 36 -8.28 -7.92 12.38
N THR A 37 -7.06 -8.44 12.33
CA THR A 37 -6.61 -9.68 12.97
C THR A 37 -5.13 -9.55 13.32
N HIS A 38 -4.63 -10.51 14.11
CA HIS A 38 -3.20 -10.68 14.37
C HIS A 38 -2.50 -11.08 13.07
N VAL A 39 -1.50 -10.31 12.67
CA VAL A 39 -0.72 -10.51 11.45
C VAL A 39 0.76 -10.29 11.72
N ASP A 40 1.57 -11.33 11.53
CA ASP A 40 3.02 -11.22 11.46
C ASP A 40 3.42 -11.14 9.98
N SER A 41 3.73 -9.95 9.51
CA SER A 41 4.11 -9.71 8.11
C SER A 41 5.10 -8.53 8.00
N PRO A 42 6.36 -8.82 7.61
CA PRO A 42 6.91 -10.13 7.24
C PRO A 42 7.30 -11.00 8.44
N LYS A 43 7.17 -12.32 8.30
CA LYS A 43 7.76 -13.31 9.20
C LYS A 43 8.80 -14.13 8.45
N SER A 44 9.96 -14.29 9.07
CA SER A 44 11.13 -14.96 8.50
C SER A 44 11.17 -16.42 8.86
N PHE A 45 11.28 -17.30 7.89
CA PHE A 45 11.41 -18.75 8.02
C PHE A 45 12.75 -19.20 7.43
N TRP A 46 13.18 -20.42 7.78
CA TRP A 46 14.33 -21.07 7.16
C TRP A 46 13.89 -22.34 6.47
N GLU A 47 13.85 -22.31 5.12
CA GLU A 47 13.41 -23.41 4.30
C GLU A 47 14.41 -23.68 3.18
N ASN A 48 14.66 -24.94 2.86
CA ASN A 48 15.59 -25.34 1.78
C ASN A 48 16.98 -24.68 1.88
N ASN A 49 17.47 -24.46 3.10
CA ASN A 49 18.76 -23.83 3.41
C ASN A 49 18.84 -22.34 3.00
N ASP A 50 17.72 -21.64 2.97
CA ASP A 50 17.60 -20.21 2.69
C ASP A 50 16.53 -19.55 3.55
N PHE A 51 16.56 -18.22 3.66
CA PHE A 51 15.48 -17.46 4.27
C PHE A 51 14.28 -17.33 3.33
N VAL A 52 13.09 -17.47 3.87
CA VAL A 52 11.82 -17.26 3.18
C VAL A 52 10.96 -16.29 3.98
N LEU A 53 10.39 -15.29 3.33
CA LEU A 53 9.48 -14.35 3.97
C LEU A 53 8.03 -14.72 3.66
N LYS A 54 7.25 -14.92 4.72
CA LYS A 54 5.82 -15.18 4.66
C LYS A 54 5.06 -14.20 5.54
N SER A 55 3.75 -14.15 5.35
CA SER A 55 2.82 -13.53 6.29
C SER A 55 2.12 -14.63 7.09
N GLU A 56 2.00 -14.48 8.40
CA GLU A 56 1.25 -15.39 9.23
C GLU A 56 0.01 -14.71 9.78
N PHE A 57 -1.17 -15.21 9.41
CA PHE A 57 -2.46 -14.75 9.92
C PHE A 57 -3.56 -15.77 9.65
N GLY A 58 -4.55 -15.85 10.54
CA GLY A 58 -5.71 -16.73 10.36
C GLY A 58 -5.35 -18.21 10.19
N GLY A 59 -4.21 -18.67 10.71
CA GLY A 59 -3.72 -20.03 10.55
C GLY A 59 -3.14 -20.34 9.16
N GLN A 60 -2.82 -19.32 8.36
CA GLN A 60 -2.21 -19.42 7.03
C GLN A 60 -0.84 -18.76 7.02
N GLU A 61 0.03 -19.21 6.13
CA GLU A 61 1.39 -18.70 5.93
C GLU A 61 1.69 -18.43 4.43
N PRO A 62 0.94 -17.56 3.76
CA PRO A 62 1.23 -17.23 2.36
C PRO A 62 2.55 -16.49 2.22
N PRO A 63 3.21 -16.55 1.04
CA PRO A 63 4.33 -15.68 0.72
C PRO A 63 3.95 -14.19 0.92
N ILE A 64 4.87 -13.36 1.38
CA ILE A 64 4.56 -11.93 1.57
C ILE A 64 4.18 -11.25 0.26
N ALA A 65 4.74 -11.71 -0.86
CA ALA A 65 4.40 -11.21 -2.20
C ALA A 65 2.94 -11.46 -2.59
N ASP A 66 2.29 -12.45 -1.96
CA ASP A 66 0.89 -12.81 -2.22
C ASP A 66 -0.06 -12.29 -1.13
N THR A 67 0.42 -11.40 -0.27
CA THR A 67 -0.35 -10.80 0.82
C THR A 67 -0.58 -9.32 0.59
N VAL A 68 -1.80 -8.87 0.88
CA VAL A 68 -2.15 -7.46 1.03
C VAL A 68 -2.62 -7.22 2.46
N ALA A 69 -1.88 -6.42 3.21
CA ALA A 69 -2.34 -5.97 4.52
C ALA A 69 -3.19 -4.70 4.35
N TRP A 70 -4.36 -4.65 5.00
CA TRP A 70 -5.22 -3.48 4.96
C TRP A 70 -5.17 -2.72 6.29
N VAL A 71 -4.52 -1.57 6.28
CA VAL A 71 -4.56 -0.58 7.36
C VAL A 71 -5.78 0.31 7.13
N GLY A 72 -6.94 -0.21 7.50
CA GLY A 72 -8.22 0.41 7.23
C GLY A 72 -8.82 1.11 8.43
N LYS A 73 -10.10 1.36 8.33
CA LYS A 73 -10.89 2.07 9.33
C LYS A 73 -11.22 1.14 10.50
N GLY A 74 -10.61 1.37 11.64
CA GLY A 74 -10.95 0.73 12.91
C GLY A 74 -11.55 1.73 13.88
N TYR A 75 -12.33 1.25 14.85
CA TYR A 75 -13.06 2.06 15.82
C TYR A 75 -13.03 1.43 17.20
N SER A 76 -12.73 2.21 18.22
CA SER A 76 -12.81 1.81 19.63
C SER A 76 -14.17 2.19 20.22
N ALA A 77 -14.94 1.19 20.62
CA ALA A 77 -16.20 1.42 21.32
C ALA A 77 -15.99 1.90 22.78
N THR A 78 -14.77 1.71 23.32
CA THR A 78 -14.46 2.05 24.72
C THR A 78 -14.26 3.55 24.93
N ASP A 79 -13.51 4.19 24.01
CA ASP A 79 -13.15 5.61 24.10
C ASP A 79 -13.69 6.43 22.92
N ASN A 80 -14.53 5.82 22.08
CA ASN A 80 -15.16 6.45 20.92
C ASN A 80 -14.14 7.01 19.90
N SER A 81 -12.97 6.41 19.77
CA SER A 81 -11.90 6.88 18.89
C SER A 81 -11.74 6.08 17.61
N ASN A 82 -11.22 6.75 16.57
CA ASN A 82 -10.73 6.10 15.34
C ASN A 82 -9.33 5.52 15.59
N GLN A 83 -9.22 4.22 15.79
CA GLN A 83 -7.96 3.54 16.14
C GLN A 83 -6.90 3.54 15.04
N TYR A 84 -7.29 3.81 13.81
CA TYR A 84 -6.36 3.90 12.66
C TYR A 84 -5.72 5.29 12.52
N LEU A 85 -6.05 6.23 13.40
CA LEU A 85 -5.45 7.56 13.47
C LEU A 85 -4.57 7.66 14.72
N TYR A 86 -3.38 8.17 14.54
CA TYR A 86 -2.42 8.40 15.60
C TYR A 86 -1.98 9.87 15.58
N THR A 87 -2.21 10.57 16.69
CA THR A 87 -1.78 11.95 16.83
C THR A 87 -0.48 12.00 17.63
N LEU A 88 0.54 12.63 17.09
CA LEU A 88 1.84 12.78 17.75
C LEU A 88 1.67 13.50 19.10
N PRO A 89 2.33 13.00 20.16
CA PRO A 89 2.22 13.59 21.48
C PRO A 89 2.80 15.00 21.52
N ALA A 90 2.22 15.85 22.37
CA ALA A 90 2.63 17.24 22.51
C ALA A 90 4.00 17.45 23.20
N ASN A 91 4.58 16.38 23.77
CA ASN A 91 5.85 16.42 24.52
C ASN A 91 7.11 16.42 23.64
N GLY A 92 6.97 16.38 22.31
CA GLY A 92 8.08 16.41 21.37
C GLY A 92 8.92 15.12 21.27
N THR A 93 8.53 14.04 21.93
CA THR A 93 9.30 12.78 21.90
C THR A 93 9.36 12.12 20.53
N GLN A 94 8.54 12.60 19.58
CA GLN A 94 8.42 12.05 18.22
C GLN A 94 8.61 13.14 17.14
N ASP A 95 9.34 14.19 17.44
CA ASP A 95 9.56 15.35 16.54
C ASP A 95 10.23 14.94 15.21
N TYR A 96 10.96 13.83 15.19
CA TYR A 96 11.60 13.29 14.00
C TYR A 96 10.58 12.76 12.95
N ILE A 97 9.33 12.45 13.37
CA ILE A 97 8.24 12.06 12.47
C ILE A 97 7.50 13.30 11.95
N GLY A 98 7.32 14.31 12.81
CA GLY A 98 6.62 15.54 12.48
C GLY A 98 6.34 16.40 13.71
N ALA A 99 5.69 17.53 13.51
CA ALA A 99 5.35 18.45 14.59
C ALA A 99 4.37 17.81 15.59
N PRO A 100 4.50 18.12 16.89
CA PRO A 100 3.54 17.69 17.91
C PRO A 100 2.09 18.04 17.53
N GLY A 101 1.18 17.11 17.74
CA GLY A 101 -0.24 17.24 17.36
C GLY A 101 -0.55 16.89 15.91
N THR A 102 0.44 16.57 15.09
CA THR A 102 0.20 16.04 13.74
C THR A 102 -0.39 14.64 13.83
N THR A 103 -1.40 14.36 13.00
CA THR A 103 -2.06 13.06 12.94
C THR A 103 -1.59 12.29 11.72
N TYR A 104 -1.51 10.97 11.85
CA TYR A 104 -1.11 10.04 10.78
C TYR A 104 -1.99 8.79 10.80
N TYR A 105 -1.98 8.04 9.71
CA TYR A 105 -2.50 6.67 9.70
C TYR A 105 -1.63 5.76 10.55
N THR A 106 -2.26 4.78 11.21
CA THR A 106 -1.54 3.76 11.97
C THR A 106 -2.21 2.39 11.91
N ALA A 107 -1.39 1.34 11.83
CA ALA A 107 -1.71 0.06 12.42
C ALA A 107 -1.22 0.14 13.87
N PRO A 108 -2.10 0.16 14.90
CA PRO A 108 -1.68 0.45 16.26
C PRO A 108 -0.94 -0.72 16.91
N HIS A 109 -0.01 -0.41 17.82
CA HIS A 109 0.69 -1.42 18.63
C HIS A 109 -0.27 -2.25 19.50
N GLN A 110 -1.35 -1.64 19.98
CA GLN A 110 -2.40 -2.29 20.72
C GLN A 110 -3.75 -1.99 20.10
N VAL A 111 -4.56 -3.02 19.94
CA VAL A 111 -5.92 -2.90 19.38
C VAL A 111 -6.95 -3.12 20.47
N SER A 112 -8.05 -2.40 20.41
CA SER A 112 -9.16 -2.53 21.35
C SER A 112 -10.51 -2.43 20.64
N GLY A 113 -11.56 -3.00 21.26
CA GLY A 113 -12.91 -2.98 20.71
C GLY A 113 -13.15 -4.02 19.61
N ASN A 114 -14.39 -4.03 19.09
CA ASN A 114 -14.86 -5.05 18.15
C ASN A 114 -14.56 -4.72 16.68
N THR A 115 -14.17 -3.49 16.37
CA THR A 115 -13.94 -2.97 15.03
C THR A 115 -12.52 -2.45 14.89
N SER A 116 -11.57 -3.19 15.49
CA SER A 116 -10.14 -2.87 15.45
C SER A 116 -9.61 -2.81 14.02
N PRO A 117 -8.63 -1.95 13.76
CA PRO A 117 -7.81 -2.08 12.57
C PRO A 117 -6.96 -3.34 12.65
N ILE A 118 -6.16 -3.60 11.62
CA ILE A 118 -5.18 -4.68 11.61
C ILE A 118 -4.21 -4.56 12.79
N TRP A 119 -3.88 -5.70 13.42
CA TRP A 119 -2.84 -5.79 14.45
C TRP A 119 -1.57 -6.35 13.81
N LEU A 120 -0.73 -5.43 13.35
CA LEU A 120 0.43 -5.74 12.51
C LEU A 120 1.69 -5.91 13.34
N GLY A 121 2.51 -6.89 12.96
CA GLY A 121 3.81 -7.14 13.54
C GLY A 121 4.76 -7.77 12.53
N PHE A 122 5.98 -8.06 12.97
CA PHE A 122 6.95 -8.85 12.22
C PHE A 122 7.68 -9.81 13.16
N GLY A 123 8.32 -10.84 12.60
CA GLY A 123 8.97 -11.82 13.45
C GLY A 123 9.83 -12.83 12.72
N ALA A 124 10.23 -13.85 13.46
CA ALA A 124 10.98 -14.98 12.95
C ALA A 124 10.47 -16.29 13.53
N ASP A 125 10.39 -17.29 12.69
CA ASP A 125 10.02 -18.65 13.06
C ASP A 125 11.15 -19.35 13.84
N THR A 126 10.80 -20.39 14.58
CA THR A 126 11.75 -21.25 15.31
C THR A 126 12.70 -22.03 14.40
N SER A 127 12.39 -22.14 13.12
CA SER A 127 13.21 -22.84 12.11
C SER A 127 14.54 -22.15 11.81
N LEU A 128 14.74 -20.88 12.23
CA LEU A 128 15.98 -20.14 11.97
C LEU A 128 17.17 -20.85 12.64
N PRO A 129 18.23 -21.22 11.86
CA PRO A 129 19.39 -21.93 12.38
C PRO A 129 20.38 -20.97 13.06
N THR A 130 20.03 -20.52 14.27
CA THR A 130 20.80 -19.52 15.03
C THR A 130 22.25 -19.96 15.32
N ASP A 131 22.52 -21.28 15.35
CA ASP A 131 23.84 -21.86 15.49
C ASP A 131 24.75 -21.60 14.25
N LYS A 132 24.19 -21.33 13.10
CA LYS A 132 24.94 -20.94 11.88
C LYS A 132 25.25 -19.44 11.84
N PHE A 133 24.56 -18.64 12.64
CA PHE A 133 24.75 -17.20 12.66
C PHE A 133 25.81 -16.81 13.68
N ARG A 134 26.69 -15.87 13.31
CA ARG A 134 27.75 -15.38 14.18
C ARG A 134 27.21 -14.77 15.46
N ASP A 135 26.12 -14.02 15.37
CA ASP A 135 25.54 -13.27 16.48
C ASP A 135 24.31 -13.97 17.08
N GLY A 136 23.96 -15.16 16.58
CA GLY A 136 22.79 -15.91 17.04
C GLY A 136 21.45 -15.31 16.66
N VAL A 137 21.45 -14.22 15.85
CA VAL A 137 20.25 -13.50 15.39
C VAL A 137 20.31 -13.27 13.90
N ALA A 138 19.14 -13.01 13.31
CA ALA A 138 19.00 -12.48 11.95
C ALA A 138 18.55 -11.02 12.00
N PHE A 139 18.41 -10.41 10.85
CA PHE A 139 17.93 -9.04 10.66
C PHE A 139 16.83 -9.03 9.62
N LEU A 140 15.80 -8.23 9.86
CA LEU A 140 14.86 -7.82 8.84
C LEU A 140 15.35 -6.50 8.27
N ASP A 141 15.72 -6.49 7.01
CA ASP A 141 16.16 -5.30 6.29
C ASP A 141 15.01 -4.74 5.46
N LEU A 142 14.66 -3.47 5.64
CA LEU A 142 13.76 -2.71 4.75
C LEU A 142 14.61 -2.08 3.66
N LEU A 143 14.45 -2.54 2.42
CA LEU A 143 15.30 -2.15 1.28
C LEU A 143 14.70 -1.05 0.42
N SER A 144 13.37 -0.97 0.36
CA SER A 144 12.70 0.13 -0.34
C SER A 144 11.26 0.32 0.12
N VAL A 145 10.80 1.55 -0.05
CA VAL A 145 9.41 1.96 0.12
C VAL A 145 8.93 2.62 -1.17
N ASP A 146 7.86 2.11 -1.75
CA ASP A 146 7.18 2.65 -2.93
C ASP A 146 5.73 2.92 -2.54
N GLY A 147 5.38 4.17 -2.36
CA GLY A 147 4.08 4.62 -1.87
C GLY A 147 3.99 6.14 -1.77
N PRO A 148 2.79 6.68 -1.50
CA PRO A 148 2.54 8.13 -1.53
C PRO A 148 3.21 8.91 -0.39
N GLY A 149 3.69 8.23 0.67
CA GLY A 149 4.27 8.87 1.84
C GLY A 149 5.35 8.05 2.53
N GLU A 150 5.70 8.47 3.75
CA GLU A 150 6.68 7.81 4.61
C GLU A 150 6.03 6.72 5.47
N VAL A 151 6.87 5.80 5.95
CA VAL A 151 6.49 4.70 6.85
C VAL A 151 7.45 4.67 8.04
N GLU A 152 6.93 4.47 9.25
CA GLU A 152 7.73 4.27 10.46
C GLU A 152 7.13 3.18 11.35
N LEU A 153 7.94 2.22 11.76
CA LEU A 153 7.60 1.16 12.70
C LEU A 153 8.29 1.43 14.04
N PHE A 154 7.53 1.51 15.11
CA PHE A 154 8.05 1.80 16.44
C PHE A 154 7.25 1.09 17.54
N THR A 155 7.87 0.94 18.70
CA THR A 155 7.20 0.51 19.93
C THR A 155 7.48 1.51 21.04
N ASN A 156 6.57 1.57 22.02
CA ASN A 156 6.82 2.26 23.26
C ASN A 156 7.47 1.28 24.25
N LYS A 157 8.55 1.67 24.89
CA LYS A 157 9.16 0.97 26.02
C LYS A 157 8.98 1.83 27.26
N ASP A 158 8.40 1.24 28.28
CA ASP A 158 8.34 1.85 29.59
C ASP A 158 9.59 1.43 30.39
N ASP A 159 10.35 2.37 30.88
CA ASP A 159 11.47 2.18 31.77
C ASP A 159 11.41 3.14 32.96
N GLU A 160 12.44 3.14 33.83
CA GLU A 160 12.50 4.02 34.99
C GLU A 160 12.53 5.52 34.64
N ALA A 161 12.90 5.88 33.41
CA ALA A 161 12.89 7.24 32.90
C ALA A 161 11.54 7.66 32.26
N GLY A 162 10.59 6.73 32.17
CA GLY A 162 9.27 6.91 31.56
C GLY A 162 9.12 6.20 30.24
N THR A 163 8.03 6.48 29.52
CA THR A 163 7.78 5.87 28.20
C THR A 163 8.75 6.39 27.17
N GLN A 164 9.62 5.52 26.68
CA GLN A 164 10.55 5.80 25.60
C GLN A 164 10.07 5.17 24.30
N LEU A 165 10.29 5.88 23.20
CA LEU A 165 10.02 5.36 21.88
C LEU A 165 11.23 4.57 21.37
N HIS A 166 10.97 3.36 20.87
CA HIS A 166 11.97 2.55 20.20
C HIS A 166 11.63 2.45 18.70
N ARG A 167 12.41 3.13 17.88
CA ARG A 167 12.31 3.06 16.41
C ARG A 167 12.88 1.71 15.94
N MET A 168 12.17 1.05 15.06
CA MET A 168 12.53 -0.30 14.59
C MET A 168 12.93 -0.32 13.13
N LEU A 169 12.08 0.21 12.26
CA LEU A 169 12.27 0.30 10.82
C LEU A 169 11.52 1.52 10.30
N GLY A 170 12.02 2.17 9.27
CA GLY A 170 11.28 3.26 8.67
C GLY A 170 11.92 3.81 7.40
N SER A 171 11.28 4.81 6.82
CA SER A 171 11.75 5.51 5.63
C SER A 171 11.94 7.00 5.84
N PHE A 172 11.68 7.51 7.05
CA PHE A 172 12.04 8.88 7.39
C PHE A 172 13.57 9.05 7.40
N PRO A 173 14.07 10.27 7.22
CA PRO A 173 15.47 10.56 7.47
C PRO A 173 15.89 10.02 8.85
N ASP A 174 17.03 9.37 8.94
CA ASP A 174 17.57 8.77 10.18
C ASP A 174 16.76 7.60 10.77
N SER A 175 15.78 7.04 10.05
CA SER A 175 15.14 5.80 10.46
C SER A 175 16.12 4.63 10.39
N PRO A 176 16.06 3.66 11.33
CA PRO A 176 16.70 2.37 11.13
C PRO A 176 16.10 1.65 9.92
N HIS A 177 16.94 0.97 9.15
CA HIS A 177 16.52 0.15 8.01
C HIS A 177 16.75 -1.34 8.25
N SER A 178 17.24 -1.72 9.44
CA SER A 178 17.43 -3.10 9.87
C SER A 178 16.92 -3.28 11.31
N ALA A 179 16.10 -4.30 11.53
CA ALA A 179 15.62 -4.69 12.85
C ALA A 179 16.10 -6.10 13.19
N TYR A 180 16.40 -6.35 14.47
CA TYR A 180 16.78 -7.68 14.95
C TYR A 180 15.60 -8.64 14.87
N LEU A 181 15.91 -9.88 14.46
CA LEU A 181 15.01 -11.03 14.48
C LEU A 181 15.58 -12.11 15.39
N VAL A 182 14.85 -12.42 16.45
CA VAL A 182 15.16 -13.52 17.36
C VAL A 182 14.27 -14.71 17.01
N ALA A 183 14.85 -15.89 16.79
CA ALA A 183 14.11 -17.09 16.42
C ALA A 183 12.98 -17.39 17.40
N GLY A 184 11.81 -17.73 16.89
CA GLY A 184 10.61 -18.05 17.67
C GLY A 184 9.95 -16.85 18.34
N THR A 185 10.32 -15.61 17.97
CA THR A 185 9.69 -14.41 18.50
C THR A 185 9.07 -13.56 17.42
N HIS A 186 8.05 -12.81 17.77
CA HIS A 186 7.48 -11.73 16.96
C HIS A 186 7.29 -10.49 17.82
N THR A 187 7.09 -9.37 17.18
CA THR A 187 6.81 -8.11 17.86
C THR A 187 5.71 -7.37 17.14
N HIS A 188 4.70 -6.94 17.88
CA HIS A 188 3.75 -5.96 17.40
C HIS A 188 4.31 -4.57 17.58
N ASN A 189 4.02 -3.70 16.67
CA ASN A 189 4.52 -2.33 16.64
C ASN A 189 3.42 -1.39 16.14
N SER A 190 3.54 -0.12 16.44
CA SER A 190 2.82 0.90 15.68
C SER A 190 3.48 1.02 14.31
N THR A 191 2.71 0.80 13.23
CA THR A 191 3.16 1.10 11.87
C THR A 191 2.43 2.34 11.40
N LEU A 192 3.16 3.42 11.21
CA LEU A 192 2.65 4.73 10.87
C LEU A 192 2.87 5.01 9.38
N PHE A 193 1.89 5.68 8.75
CA PHE A 193 1.92 6.11 7.36
C PHE A 193 1.50 7.57 7.27
N THR A 194 2.25 8.37 6.52
CA THR A 194 1.97 9.81 6.41
C THR A 194 0.82 10.14 5.46
N LYS A 195 0.50 9.25 4.51
CA LYS A 195 -0.60 9.42 3.55
C LYS A 195 -1.36 8.12 3.34
N PRO A 196 -2.66 8.17 2.98
CA PRO A 196 -3.37 6.98 2.52
C PRO A 196 -2.91 6.57 1.12
N GLY A 197 -3.24 5.35 0.70
CA GLY A 197 -2.93 4.81 -0.62
C GLY A 197 -2.19 3.49 -0.54
N ARG A 198 -1.74 3.03 -1.68
CA ARG A 198 -1.06 1.74 -1.79
C ARG A 198 0.45 1.88 -1.62
N TYR A 199 1.00 1.08 -0.71
CA TYR A 199 2.43 0.97 -0.44
C TYR A 199 2.93 -0.41 -0.86
N ARG A 200 4.16 -0.45 -1.37
CA ARG A 200 4.96 -1.66 -1.59
C ARG A 200 6.24 -1.54 -0.78
N LEU A 201 6.40 -2.42 0.20
CA LEU A 201 7.56 -2.46 1.07
C LEU A 201 8.40 -3.67 0.71
N THR A 202 9.65 -3.45 0.32
CA THR A 202 10.58 -4.51 -0.06
C THR A 202 11.48 -4.84 1.09
N TYR A 203 11.45 -6.09 1.51
CA TYR A 203 12.21 -6.62 2.62
C TYR A 203 13.18 -7.72 2.20
N ARG A 204 14.17 -7.92 3.04
CA ARG A 204 15.08 -9.04 2.99
C ARG A 204 15.37 -9.50 4.42
N THR A 205 15.52 -10.81 4.62
CA THR A 205 16.14 -11.32 5.84
C THR A 205 17.62 -11.53 5.59
N SER A 206 18.44 -11.15 6.54
CA SER A 206 19.88 -11.33 6.48
C SER A 206 20.48 -11.77 7.82
N ALA A 207 21.63 -12.43 7.80
CA ALA A 207 22.40 -12.81 8.99
C ALA A 207 23.89 -12.85 8.67
N ARG A 208 24.71 -12.55 9.66
CA ARG A 208 26.15 -12.73 9.53
C ARG A 208 26.50 -14.20 9.79
N GLY A 209 27.02 -14.88 8.76
CA GLY A 209 27.51 -16.25 8.89
C GLY A 209 28.78 -16.32 9.75
N ARG A 210 29.04 -17.47 10.37
CA ARG A 210 30.26 -17.72 11.16
C ARG A 210 31.53 -17.70 10.29
N ASP A 211 31.38 -17.88 8.99
CA ASP A 211 32.43 -17.77 7.96
C ASP A 211 32.74 -16.33 7.54
N GLY A 212 32.05 -15.34 8.10
CA GLY A 212 32.20 -13.91 7.81
C GLY A 212 31.48 -13.45 6.54
N GLN A 213 30.64 -14.31 5.93
CA GLN A 213 29.80 -13.93 4.78
C GLN A 213 28.41 -13.46 5.27
N LEU A 214 27.76 -12.61 4.51
CA LEU A 214 26.38 -12.27 4.71
C LEU A 214 25.50 -13.33 4.03
N ILE A 215 24.62 -13.96 4.81
CA ILE A 215 23.59 -14.87 4.33
C ILE A 215 22.34 -14.00 4.18
N ALA A 216 21.70 -13.98 3.00
CA ALA A 216 20.49 -13.21 2.78
C ALA A 216 19.66 -13.84 1.66
N ASN A 217 18.33 -13.76 1.77
CA ASN A 217 17.45 -14.14 0.67
C ASN A 217 17.36 -13.03 -0.39
N GLU A 218 16.81 -13.38 -1.55
CA GLU A 218 16.40 -12.39 -2.53
C GLU A 218 15.31 -11.47 -1.96
N PRO A 219 15.35 -10.16 -2.29
CA PRO A 219 14.36 -9.21 -1.83
C PRO A 219 12.93 -9.62 -2.20
N GLN A 220 12.00 -9.49 -1.27
CA GLN A 220 10.58 -9.78 -1.46
C GLN A 220 9.73 -8.58 -1.05
N THR A 221 8.65 -8.35 -1.77
CA THR A 221 7.81 -7.17 -1.59
C THR A 221 6.43 -7.57 -1.07
N THR A 222 6.01 -6.95 0.02
CA THR A 222 4.62 -6.99 0.50
C THR A 222 3.85 -5.75 0.06
N THR A 223 2.53 -5.88 -0.03
CA THR A 223 1.64 -4.76 -0.33
C THR A 223 0.87 -4.37 0.92
N ILE A 224 0.82 -3.08 1.21
CA ILE A 224 -0.04 -2.53 2.26
C ILE A 224 -0.98 -1.51 1.63
N GLN A 225 -2.28 -1.71 1.80
CA GLN A 225 -3.29 -0.72 1.46
C GLN A 225 -3.62 0.08 2.71
N VAL A 226 -3.39 1.39 2.67
CA VAL A 226 -3.68 2.33 3.77
C VAL A 226 -4.90 3.16 3.39
N GLY A 227 -5.91 3.19 4.25
CA GLY A 227 -7.17 3.83 3.93
C GLY A 227 -7.93 3.13 2.79
N GLY A 228 -8.87 3.84 2.20
CA GLY A 228 -9.73 3.33 1.13
C GLY A 228 -10.71 2.25 1.62
N GLN A 229 -11.37 1.61 0.65
CA GLN A 229 -12.18 0.43 0.93
C GLN A 229 -11.29 -0.80 1.16
N LYS A 230 -11.81 -1.75 1.94
CA LYS A 230 -11.17 -3.05 2.14
C LYS A 230 -10.91 -3.70 0.78
N PRO A 231 -9.65 -4.11 0.50
CA PRO A 231 -9.33 -4.87 -0.69
C PRO A 231 -10.18 -6.16 -0.79
N LYS A 232 -10.40 -6.63 -2.00
CA LYS A 232 -11.18 -7.84 -2.27
C LYS A 232 -10.29 -8.89 -2.92
N GLU A 233 -10.53 -10.15 -2.56
CA GLU A 233 -9.85 -11.31 -3.16
C GLU A 233 -10.40 -11.65 -4.56
N GLU A 234 -11.55 -11.09 -4.92
CA GLU A 234 -12.21 -11.33 -6.19
C GLU A 234 -11.39 -10.78 -7.36
N LYS A 235 -11.38 -11.54 -8.46
CA LYS A 235 -10.81 -11.06 -9.72
C LYS A 235 -11.55 -9.85 -10.22
N THR A 236 -10.85 -8.73 -10.29
CA THR A 236 -11.38 -7.49 -10.84
C THR A 236 -10.52 -7.05 -12.02
N PRO A 237 -11.12 -6.61 -13.13
CA PRO A 237 -10.35 -6.03 -14.22
C PRO A 237 -9.51 -4.84 -13.71
N SER A 238 -8.31 -4.68 -14.22
CA SER A 238 -7.47 -3.52 -13.91
C SER A 238 -8.16 -2.21 -14.31
N LEU A 239 -7.75 -1.10 -13.71
CA LEU A 239 -8.25 0.22 -14.08
C LEU A 239 -8.13 0.47 -15.60
N LYS A 240 -6.99 0.10 -16.17
CA LYS A 240 -6.73 0.24 -17.59
C LYS A 240 -7.71 -0.57 -18.47
N GLU A 241 -8.01 -1.80 -18.07
CA GLU A 241 -8.99 -2.65 -18.79
C GLU A 241 -10.40 -2.10 -18.66
N ARG A 242 -10.84 -1.75 -17.43
CA ARG A 242 -12.17 -1.15 -17.21
C ARG A 242 -12.33 0.14 -18.01
N PHE A 243 -11.32 0.99 -18.02
CA PHE A 243 -11.34 2.24 -18.76
C PHE A 243 -11.40 2.00 -20.28
N ALA A 244 -10.63 1.04 -20.80
CA ALA A 244 -10.63 0.70 -22.21
C ALA A 244 -11.98 0.13 -22.68
N GLN A 245 -12.69 -0.61 -21.84
CA GLN A 245 -14.00 -1.21 -22.11
C GLN A 245 -15.15 -0.21 -21.96
N SER A 246 -14.96 0.87 -21.21
CA SER A 246 -15.99 1.88 -20.99
C SER A 246 -16.19 2.76 -22.22
N ALA A 247 -17.41 3.25 -22.41
CA ALA A 247 -17.77 4.06 -23.56
C ALA A 247 -16.94 5.35 -23.63
N ALA A 248 -16.36 5.62 -24.78
CA ALA A 248 -15.82 6.93 -25.10
C ALA A 248 -16.98 7.87 -25.42
N GLY A 249 -16.86 9.16 -25.08
CA GLY A 249 -17.91 10.12 -25.37
C GLY A 249 -17.64 11.47 -24.73
N ASN A 250 -18.65 12.33 -24.78
CA ASN A 250 -18.54 13.68 -24.21
C ASN A 250 -18.90 13.66 -22.72
N ALA A 251 -17.89 13.50 -21.83
CA ALA A 251 -18.09 13.54 -20.39
C ALA A 251 -18.64 14.90 -19.90
N ALA A 252 -18.34 16.01 -20.58
CA ALA A 252 -18.87 17.32 -20.22
C ALA A 252 -20.41 17.37 -20.33
N ALA A 253 -20.97 16.69 -21.31
CA ALA A 253 -22.43 16.58 -21.46
C ALA A 253 -23.07 15.69 -20.39
N ALA A 254 -22.32 14.73 -19.83
CA ALA A 254 -22.79 13.84 -18.77
C ALA A 254 -22.89 14.55 -17.42
N GLY A 255 -22.17 15.65 -17.22
CA GLY A 255 -22.22 16.48 -16.03
C GLY A 255 -21.68 15.79 -14.78
N TYR A 256 -20.50 15.19 -14.90
CA TYR A 256 -19.77 14.62 -13.75
C TYR A 256 -19.11 15.71 -12.92
N SER A 257 -19.05 15.51 -11.62
CA SER A 257 -18.33 16.38 -10.69
C SER A 257 -17.69 15.59 -9.55
N LEU A 258 -16.53 16.03 -9.11
CA LEU A 258 -15.82 15.54 -7.94
C LEU A 258 -15.60 16.69 -6.97
N ARG A 259 -15.92 16.47 -5.70
CA ARG A 259 -15.73 17.43 -4.63
C ARG A 259 -15.03 16.78 -3.44
N MET A 260 -14.11 17.49 -2.84
CA MET A 260 -13.54 17.20 -1.53
C MET A 260 -13.86 18.34 -0.57
N ALA A 261 -14.26 18.00 0.65
CA ALA A 261 -14.55 18.98 1.69
C ALA A 261 -14.29 18.37 3.08
N PRO A 262 -13.94 19.17 4.09
CA PRO A 262 -13.90 18.69 5.47
C PRO A 262 -15.21 17.99 5.83
N LYS A 263 -15.13 16.86 6.55
CA LYS A 263 -16.30 16.10 6.98
C LYS A 263 -17.19 16.97 7.86
N SER A 264 -18.45 17.04 7.50
CA SER A 264 -19.49 17.66 8.33
C SER A 264 -20.01 16.65 9.36
N ASN A 265 -20.37 17.13 10.55
CA ASN A 265 -20.98 16.33 11.62
C ASN A 265 -20.09 15.15 12.07
N PRO A 266 -18.93 15.41 12.69
CA PRO A 266 -18.09 14.37 13.26
C PRO A 266 -18.83 13.64 14.40
N GLU A 267 -18.81 12.30 14.35
CA GLU A 267 -19.48 11.46 15.35
C GLU A 267 -18.48 10.79 16.31
N LYS A 268 -17.25 10.59 15.84
CA LYS A 268 -16.17 9.92 16.58
C LYS A 268 -14.99 10.85 16.75
N ASP A 269 -14.18 10.60 17.76
CA ASP A 269 -12.92 11.31 17.92
C ASP A 269 -12.02 11.08 16.69
N GLY A 270 -11.47 12.16 16.14
CA GLY A 270 -10.71 12.18 14.89
C GLY A 270 -11.54 12.31 13.61
N ASP A 271 -12.86 12.24 13.66
CA ASP A 271 -13.72 12.45 12.48
C ASP A 271 -13.60 13.88 11.92
N ASP A 272 -13.27 14.86 12.75
CA ASP A 272 -13.00 16.25 12.38
C ASP A 272 -11.79 16.40 11.46
N LYS A 273 -10.94 15.38 11.38
CA LYS A 273 -9.75 15.32 10.48
C LYS A 273 -10.07 14.70 9.12
N LEU A 274 -11.25 14.11 8.97
CA LEU A 274 -11.63 13.43 7.72
C LEU A 274 -12.06 14.42 6.65
N THR A 275 -11.85 14.00 5.43
CA THR A 275 -12.33 14.68 4.21
C THR A 275 -13.41 13.82 3.57
N THR A 276 -14.56 14.40 3.32
CA THR A 276 -15.60 13.78 2.51
C THR A 276 -15.29 14.00 1.04
N ILE A 277 -15.16 12.92 0.28
CA ILE A 277 -14.99 12.90 -1.17
C ILE A 277 -16.33 12.49 -1.77
N SER A 278 -16.90 13.33 -2.62
CA SER A 278 -18.20 13.11 -3.25
C SER A 278 -18.06 13.18 -4.77
N PHE A 279 -18.68 12.22 -5.45
CA PHE A 279 -18.83 12.19 -6.89
C PHE A 279 -20.31 12.23 -7.25
N ASP A 280 -20.66 13.06 -8.21
CA ASP A 280 -22.01 13.18 -8.73
C ASP A 280 -22.02 13.12 -10.25
N ALA A 281 -23.02 12.43 -10.83
CA ALA A 281 -23.29 12.32 -12.24
C ALA A 281 -24.76 12.72 -12.53
N LYS A 282 -24.96 13.84 -13.24
CA LYS A 282 -26.33 14.32 -13.56
C LYS A 282 -27.14 13.33 -14.38
N ASN A 283 -26.49 12.52 -15.21
CA ASN A 283 -27.11 11.47 -16.00
C ASN A 283 -27.40 10.17 -15.22
N LYS A 284 -27.17 10.16 -13.90
CA LYS A 284 -27.35 9.00 -13.02
C LYS A 284 -26.55 7.75 -13.46
N ALA A 285 -25.42 7.94 -14.11
CA ALA A 285 -24.56 6.85 -14.54
C ALA A 285 -24.13 5.99 -13.34
N GLN A 286 -24.06 4.68 -13.55
CA GLN A 286 -23.50 3.71 -12.62
C GLN A 286 -22.11 3.28 -13.07
N GLY A 287 -21.30 2.73 -12.18
CA GLY A 287 -19.96 2.26 -12.51
C GLY A 287 -19.02 2.29 -11.31
N THR A 288 -17.73 2.42 -11.61
CA THR A 288 -16.68 2.51 -10.60
C THR A 288 -15.90 3.80 -10.72
N LEU A 289 -15.77 4.50 -9.61
CA LEU A 289 -14.88 5.64 -9.45
C LEU A 289 -13.59 5.18 -8.78
N THR A 290 -12.48 5.21 -9.50
CA THR A 290 -11.15 4.97 -8.96
C THR A 290 -10.52 6.30 -8.55
N LEU A 291 -10.01 6.37 -7.32
CA LEU A 291 -9.27 7.52 -6.80
C LEU A 291 -7.78 7.18 -6.72
N LEU A 292 -6.97 8.12 -7.20
CA LEU A 292 -5.51 8.09 -7.10
C LEU A 292 -5.06 9.27 -6.23
N ILE A 293 -4.10 9.04 -5.34
CA ILE A 293 -3.44 10.09 -4.54
C ILE A 293 -1.97 10.15 -4.91
N ASP A 294 -1.49 11.30 -5.35
CA ASP A 294 -0.13 11.50 -5.85
C ASP A 294 0.28 10.42 -6.89
N GLY A 295 -0.68 9.95 -7.68
CA GLY A 295 -0.50 8.87 -8.66
C GLY A 295 -0.55 7.45 -8.11
N TYR A 296 -0.72 7.25 -6.81
CA TYR A 296 -0.90 5.93 -6.20
C TYR A 296 -2.37 5.58 -6.03
N PHE A 297 -2.71 4.32 -6.23
CA PHE A 297 -4.08 3.82 -6.00
C PHE A 297 -4.51 4.07 -4.56
N LEU A 298 -5.65 4.71 -4.37
CA LEU A 298 -6.28 4.90 -3.08
C LEU A 298 -7.44 3.93 -2.88
N THR A 299 -8.44 3.99 -3.75
CA THR A 299 -9.63 3.15 -3.61
C THR A 299 -10.46 3.11 -4.88
N ASP A 300 -11.29 2.07 -5.00
CA ASP A 300 -12.41 1.98 -5.93
C ASP A 300 -13.71 2.21 -5.17
N LEU A 301 -14.57 3.10 -5.66
CA LEU A 301 -15.88 3.39 -5.09
C LEU A 301 -16.98 3.00 -6.08
N PRO A 302 -17.98 2.20 -5.66
CA PRO A 302 -19.14 1.94 -6.49
C PRO A 302 -19.97 3.22 -6.63
N VAL A 303 -20.24 3.63 -7.87
CA VAL A 303 -21.17 4.73 -8.19
C VAL A 303 -22.55 4.12 -8.43
N LYS A 304 -23.55 4.53 -7.66
CA LYS A 304 -24.94 4.08 -7.74
C LYS A 304 -25.87 5.28 -7.93
N ASP A 305 -26.79 5.19 -8.86
CA ASP A 305 -27.74 6.28 -9.17
C ASP A 305 -27.04 7.63 -9.43
N GLY A 306 -25.83 7.58 -9.98
CA GLY A 306 -25.00 8.75 -10.26
C GLY A 306 -24.30 9.35 -9.04
N HIS A 307 -24.23 8.64 -7.91
CA HIS A 307 -23.60 9.16 -6.69
C HIS A 307 -22.62 8.18 -6.08
N ALA A 308 -21.50 8.69 -5.55
CA ALA A 308 -20.60 7.99 -4.64
C ALA A 308 -20.08 8.97 -3.60
N GLN A 309 -19.93 8.49 -2.36
CA GLN A 309 -19.37 9.28 -1.27
C GLN A 309 -18.48 8.43 -0.38
N TRP A 310 -17.37 9.03 0.09
CA TRP A 310 -16.40 8.38 0.96
C TRP A 310 -15.75 9.39 1.89
N ASP A 311 -15.62 9.03 3.17
CA ASP A 311 -14.87 9.81 4.14
C ASP A 311 -13.48 9.21 4.31
N GLU A 312 -12.45 10.02 4.13
CA GLU A 312 -11.05 9.60 4.20
C GLU A 312 -10.20 10.58 4.98
N TYR A 313 -9.23 10.06 5.74
CA TYR A 313 -8.15 10.86 6.25
C TYR A 313 -7.06 10.96 5.18
N MET A 314 -6.81 12.15 4.67
CA MET A 314 -5.93 12.36 3.52
C MET A 314 -4.47 12.62 3.90
N GLY A 315 -4.14 12.55 5.19
CA GLY A 315 -2.81 12.91 5.71
C GLY A 315 -2.70 14.40 6.10
N PRO A 316 -1.60 14.77 6.77
CA PRO A 316 -1.39 16.13 7.22
C PRO A 316 -0.89 17.07 6.12
N ASP A 317 -0.33 16.54 5.04
CA ASP A 317 0.33 17.30 3.99
C ASP A 317 -0.54 17.44 2.73
N PRO A 318 -0.33 18.49 1.93
CA PRO A 318 -0.97 18.63 0.62
C PRO A 318 -0.70 17.43 -0.28
N SER A 319 -1.68 17.10 -1.12
CA SER A 319 -1.61 16.01 -2.08
C SER A 319 -2.42 16.35 -3.33
N GLN A 320 -2.19 15.61 -4.42
CA GLN A 320 -3.02 15.67 -5.62
C GLN A 320 -3.92 14.43 -5.68
N VAL A 321 -5.21 14.64 -5.88
CA VAL A 321 -6.19 13.58 -6.07
C VAL A 321 -6.70 13.61 -7.49
N GLN A 322 -6.65 12.47 -8.17
CA GLN A 322 -7.22 12.30 -9.50
C GLN A 322 -8.28 11.20 -9.47
N ALA A 323 -9.40 11.43 -10.11
CA ALA A 323 -10.47 10.47 -10.26
C ALA A 323 -10.53 9.92 -11.70
N VAL A 324 -10.74 8.60 -11.80
CA VAL A 324 -11.01 7.92 -13.07
C VAL A 324 -12.36 7.22 -12.95
N PHE A 325 -13.36 7.71 -13.66
CA PHE A 325 -14.67 7.09 -13.67
C PHE A 325 -14.80 6.14 -14.86
N THR A 326 -15.11 4.88 -14.57
CA THR A 326 -15.38 3.82 -15.53
C THR A 326 -16.85 3.42 -15.42
N PRO A 327 -17.74 4.04 -16.22
CA PRO A 327 -19.17 3.75 -16.17
C PRO A 327 -19.49 2.38 -16.75
N GLU A 328 -20.62 1.85 -16.32
CA GLU A 328 -21.32 0.75 -16.95
C GLU A 328 -22.22 1.27 -18.08
N GLY A 329 -22.41 0.46 -19.14
CA GLY A 329 -23.26 0.81 -20.28
C GLY A 329 -22.69 1.94 -21.14
N ASP A 330 -23.56 2.78 -21.69
CA ASP A 330 -23.22 3.77 -22.74
C ASP A 330 -22.81 5.16 -22.20
N ALA A 331 -22.77 5.33 -20.88
CA ALA A 331 -22.33 6.58 -20.29
C ALA A 331 -20.83 6.82 -20.59
N PRO A 332 -20.40 8.07 -20.87
CA PRO A 332 -19.01 8.35 -21.22
C PRO A 332 -18.08 8.20 -20.00
N ARG A 333 -16.93 7.58 -20.22
CA ARG A 333 -15.86 7.55 -19.23
C ARG A 333 -15.25 8.93 -18.99
N TRP A 334 -14.65 9.13 -17.82
CA TRP A 334 -14.06 10.41 -17.46
C TRP A 334 -12.78 10.27 -16.65
N ILE A 335 -11.80 11.13 -16.94
CA ILE A 335 -10.60 11.34 -16.14
C ILE A 335 -10.66 12.79 -15.65
N SER A 336 -10.66 12.98 -14.33
CA SER A 336 -10.64 14.33 -13.78
C SER A 336 -9.29 15.01 -14.00
N GLN A 337 -9.28 16.34 -14.06
CA GLN A 337 -8.06 17.08 -13.76
C GLN A 337 -7.61 16.71 -12.33
N PRO A 338 -6.29 16.68 -12.06
CA PRO A 338 -5.80 16.57 -10.70
C PRO A 338 -6.38 17.67 -9.81
N LEU A 339 -6.85 17.29 -8.63
CA LEU A 339 -7.48 18.17 -7.66
C LEU A 339 -6.56 18.31 -6.44
N ASP A 340 -6.15 19.54 -6.15
CA ASP A 340 -5.29 19.81 -5.01
C ASP A 340 -6.06 19.60 -3.70
N PHE A 341 -5.56 18.66 -2.90
CA PHE A 341 -5.98 18.48 -1.52
C PHE A 341 -5.12 19.36 -0.61
N GLN A 342 -5.77 20.09 0.28
CA GLN A 342 -5.14 20.79 1.41
C GLN A 342 -5.97 20.53 2.67
N PRO A 343 -5.36 20.15 3.79
CA PRO A 343 -6.08 19.94 5.04
C PRO A 343 -7.02 21.08 5.41
N GLY A 344 -8.26 20.75 5.75
CA GLY A 344 -9.27 21.72 6.16
C GLY A 344 -9.87 22.59 5.04
N LYS A 345 -9.47 22.40 3.79
CA LYS A 345 -10.02 23.15 2.65
C LYS A 345 -10.90 22.30 1.76
N SER A 346 -11.85 22.97 1.07
CA SER A 346 -12.66 22.35 0.03
C SER A 346 -12.07 22.61 -1.35
N SER A 347 -12.17 21.61 -2.22
CA SER A 347 -11.81 21.72 -3.65
C SER A 347 -12.80 20.94 -4.51
N HIS A 348 -12.92 21.29 -5.77
CA HIS A 348 -13.81 20.60 -6.70
C HIS A 348 -13.30 20.70 -8.14
N THR A 349 -13.71 19.73 -8.95
CA THR A 349 -13.55 19.74 -10.39
C THR A 349 -14.80 19.12 -11.04
N ASP A 350 -15.00 19.38 -12.30
CA ASP A 350 -16.11 18.80 -13.06
C ASP A 350 -15.69 18.37 -14.47
N SER A 351 -16.58 17.72 -15.17
CA SER A 351 -16.31 17.16 -16.48
C SER A 351 -16.26 18.17 -17.62
N SER A 352 -16.44 19.49 -17.38
CA SER A 352 -16.12 20.54 -18.34
C SER A 352 -14.60 20.66 -18.54
N ALA A 353 -13.81 20.23 -17.55
CA ALA A 353 -12.37 20.07 -17.60
C ALA A 353 -12.00 18.60 -17.38
N ALA A 354 -11.53 17.93 -18.42
CA ALA A 354 -11.05 16.55 -18.37
C ALA A 354 -9.55 16.49 -18.60
N ALA A 355 -8.88 15.50 -18.02
CA ALA A 355 -7.53 15.13 -18.37
C ALA A 355 -7.54 14.08 -19.51
N ASP A 356 -6.49 14.05 -20.29
CA ASP A 356 -6.33 13.05 -21.36
C ASP A 356 -5.89 11.69 -20.81
N THR A 357 -5.15 11.70 -19.69
CA THR A 357 -4.59 10.51 -19.05
C THR A 357 -4.62 10.64 -17.54
N TRP A 358 -4.60 9.50 -16.85
CA TRP A 358 -4.22 9.45 -15.43
C TRP A 358 -2.77 9.03 -15.31
N GLN A 359 -2.15 9.37 -14.18
CA GLN A 359 -0.79 8.99 -13.88
C GLN A 359 -0.79 7.94 -12.75
N GLU A 360 -0.32 6.75 -13.07
CA GLU A 360 0.06 5.77 -12.06
C GLU A 360 1.55 5.92 -11.77
N THR A 361 1.89 6.04 -10.50
CA THR A 361 3.26 6.27 -10.05
C THR A 361 3.82 4.99 -9.41
N SER A 362 5.09 4.73 -9.67
CA SER A 362 5.92 3.78 -8.94
C SER A 362 7.31 4.39 -8.84
N GLN A 363 7.67 4.84 -7.66
CA GLN A 363 8.94 5.50 -7.38
C GLN A 363 9.55 4.93 -6.09
N PRO A 364 10.10 3.68 -6.16
CA PRO A 364 10.68 3.04 -4.99
C PRO A 364 11.89 3.84 -4.49
N ARG A 365 11.80 4.31 -3.26
CA ARG A 365 12.92 4.93 -2.55
C ARG A 365 13.79 3.82 -1.99
N GLN A 366 15.03 3.77 -2.44
CA GLN A 366 16.00 2.77 -2.01
C GLN A 366 16.56 3.15 -0.64
N LEU A 367 16.65 2.17 0.25
CA LEU A 367 17.15 2.30 1.61
C LEU A 367 18.35 1.37 1.79
N ALA A 368 19.38 1.87 2.44
CA ALA A 368 20.55 1.05 2.75
C ALA A 368 20.34 0.35 4.10
N PRO A 369 20.50 -0.98 4.21
CA PRO A 369 20.41 -1.67 5.49
C PRO A 369 21.36 -1.09 6.53
N THR A 370 20.85 -0.74 7.71
CA THR A 370 21.63 -0.09 8.78
C THR A 370 22.83 -0.91 9.16
N GLN A 371 22.67 -2.23 9.37
CA GLN A 371 23.77 -3.13 9.71
C GLN A 371 24.90 -3.16 8.67
N GLU A 372 24.58 -3.06 7.37
CA GLU A 372 25.60 -3.03 6.33
C GLU A 372 26.33 -1.69 6.30
N THR A 373 25.63 -0.61 6.54
CA THR A 373 26.22 0.73 6.62
C THR A 373 27.19 0.81 7.78
N GLU A 374 26.79 0.38 8.98
CA GLU A 374 27.65 0.34 10.15
C GLU A 374 28.90 -0.54 9.96
N LEU A 375 28.74 -1.73 9.35
CA LEU A 375 29.89 -2.59 9.06
C LEU A 375 30.87 -1.95 8.09
N LYS A 376 30.38 -1.26 7.05
CA LYS A 376 31.23 -0.53 6.08
C LYS A 376 31.95 0.65 6.72
N GLU A 377 31.30 1.40 7.59
CA GLU A 377 31.90 2.49 8.37
C GLU A 377 33.02 2.01 9.30
N LEU A 378 32.86 0.81 9.84
CA LEU A 378 33.89 0.12 10.64
C LEU A 378 35.01 -0.50 9.77
N GLY A 379 34.97 -0.34 8.44
CA GLY A 379 35.99 -0.82 7.52
C GLY A 379 35.85 -2.27 7.08
N TYR A 380 34.71 -2.91 7.34
CA TYR A 380 34.46 -4.29 6.90
C TYR A 380 34.02 -4.34 5.43
N THR A 381 34.48 -5.37 4.74
CA THR A 381 34.00 -5.71 3.39
C THR A 381 32.89 -6.74 3.50
N ILE A 382 31.71 -6.41 3.00
CA ILE A 382 30.57 -7.32 2.97
C ILE A 382 30.72 -8.30 1.79
N ARG A 383 30.68 -9.58 2.09
CA ARG A 383 30.71 -10.66 1.10
C ARG A 383 29.42 -11.46 1.21
N MET A 384 28.65 -11.47 0.11
CA MET A 384 27.42 -12.27 0.04
C MET A 384 27.76 -13.75 -0.15
N ARG A 385 27.03 -14.62 0.53
CA ARG A 385 27.04 -16.05 0.27
C ARG A 385 26.45 -16.29 -1.13
N LYS A 386 27.16 -17.06 -1.95
CA LYS A 386 26.69 -17.51 -3.26
C LYS A 386 25.86 -18.77 -3.15
#